data_c48c28bd218bebd161a665d533e8516e
#
_entry.id   c48c28bd218bebd161a665d533e8516e
#
_cell.length_a   1.000
_cell.length_b   1.000
_cell.length_c   1.000
_cell.angle_alpha   90.00
_cell.angle_beta   90.00
_cell.angle_gamma   90.00
#
_symmetry.space_group_name_H-M   'P 1'
#
loop_
_entity.id
_entity.type
_entity.pdbx_description
1 polymer ?
#
loop_
_entity_poly.entity_id
_entity_poly.type
_entity_poly.pdbx_seq_one_letter_code
_entity_poly.pdbx_strand_id
1 'polypeptide(L)'
;MIRATSLLLALICGAAIAVAAAGDDEQTQSATTTVQSFTAVEGADFMAKLDAAQEKARARQTPYWSAYTFDVRPGVAVDPTIREFHGSMNTFGDTVVFVGTTADGRSVETRNLAVFLLRDPSSNQITRMEVYNLERKREYSGYPVYWLGRANNEESLNYLRAIAAATPLDMLSERAVLSIALHDDARVSGMLKNFVETSPNQRIRSTSVYWLGQVGGEQAFLASLVRNESEDNKIRHS
;
A
#
# COMPACT_ATOMS: atom_id res chain seq x y z
N MET A 1 -6.61 36.07 68.66
CA MET A 1 -7.41 37.30 68.39
C MET A 1 -8.15 37.06 67.10
N ILE A 2 -9.43 36.71 67.19
CA ILE A 2 -10.59 37.55 66.74
C ILE A 2 -10.63 37.61 65.20
N ARG A 3 -11.68 37.31 64.47
CA ARG A 3 -13.14 36.95 64.63
C ARG A 3 -13.64 36.31 63.35
N ALA A 4 -14.58 35.45 63.55
CA ALA A 4 -15.60 34.92 62.59
C ALA A 4 -16.44 36.05 61.97
N THR A 5 -16.96 35.80 60.75
CA THR A 5 -18.37 36.16 60.47
C THR A 5 -18.92 35.26 59.33
N SER A 6 -19.92 34.53 59.70
CA SER A 6 -20.87 33.81 58.83
C SER A 6 -21.81 34.82 58.15
N LEU A 7 -22.25 34.56 56.92
CA LEU A 7 -23.54 35.00 56.43
C LEU A 7 -24.22 33.95 55.56
N LEU A 8 -25.36 33.52 56.02
CA LEU A 8 -26.40 32.68 55.42
C LEU A 8 -27.33 33.55 54.58
N LEU A 9 -27.77 33.13 53.42
CA LEU A 9 -29.13 33.47 52.89
C LEU A 9 -29.42 32.61 51.66
N ALA A 10 -30.27 31.68 51.81
CA ALA A 10 -31.72 31.56 51.51
C ALA A 10 -32.08 31.22 50.07
N LEU A 11 -32.59 30.04 49.96
CA LEU A 11 -33.58 29.38 49.10
C LEU A 11 -34.47 30.30 48.25
N ILE A 12 -34.57 30.00 46.94
CA ILE A 12 -35.88 30.12 46.22
C ILE A 12 -36.01 28.90 45.30
N CYS A 13 -37.06 28.11 45.54
CA CYS A 13 -37.60 27.08 44.65
C CYS A 13 -38.28 27.72 43.45
N GLY A 14 -37.96 27.23 42.26
CA GLY A 14 -38.70 27.49 41.04
C GLY A 14 -38.79 26.20 40.23
N ALA A 15 -39.92 25.50 40.36
CA ALA A 15 -40.22 24.35 39.50
C ALA A 15 -40.65 24.87 38.12
N ALA A 16 -39.93 24.56 37.09
CA ALA A 16 -40.38 24.69 35.71
C ALA A 16 -40.42 23.30 35.08
N ILE A 17 -41.63 22.89 34.76
CA ILE A 17 -41.93 21.71 33.95
C ILE A 17 -41.53 22.04 32.53
N ALA A 18 -40.52 21.36 31.99
CA ALA A 18 -40.20 21.39 30.57
C ALA A 18 -40.60 20.07 29.96
N VAL A 19 -41.49 20.16 28.99
CA VAL A 19 -41.99 19.11 28.12
C VAL A 19 -40.80 18.56 27.31
N ALA A 20 -40.60 17.25 27.40
CA ALA A 20 -39.64 16.53 26.56
C ALA A 20 -40.18 16.50 25.14
N ALA A 21 -39.54 17.23 24.22
CA ALA A 21 -39.61 16.99 22.80
C ALA A 21 -38.55 15.96 22.51
N ALA A 22 -38.95 14.76 22.07
CA ALA A 22 -38.04 13.76 21.47
C ALA A 22 -37.51 14.35 20.18
N GLY A 23 -36.28 14.82 20.23
CA GLY A 23 -35.49 15.13 19.05
C GLY A 23 -34.58 13.93 18.81
N ASP A 24 -34.69 13.31 17.65
CA ASP A 24 -33.76 12.34 17.13
C ASP A 24 -32.39 13.00 17.06
N ASP A 25 -31.55 12.74 18.04
CA ASP A 25 -30.12 13.04 17.99
C ASP A 25 -29.47 12.01 17.04
N GLU A 26 -29.49 12.39 15.78
CA GLU A 26 -28.58 11.84 14.79
C GLU A 26 -27.16 12.12 15.29
N GLN A 27 -26.60 11.15 16.02
CA GLN A 27 -25.20 11.16 16.41
C GLN A 27 -24.37 11.12 15.14
N THR A 28 -24.03 12.30 14.65
CA THR A 28 -22.94 12.51 13.71
C THR A 28 -21.67 12.05 14.42
N GLN A 29 -21.38 10.75 14.32
CA GLN A 29 -20.07 10.21 14.65
C GLN A 29 -19.08 10.90 13.70
N SER A 30 -18.50 11.97 14.17
CA SER A 30 -17.26 12.50 13.59
C SER A 30 -16.26 11.37 13.61
N ALA A 31 -16.11 10.71 12.47
CA ALA A 31 -15.04 9.76 12.24
C ALA A 31 -13.73 10.52 12.46
N THR A 32 -13.18 10.39 13.66
CA THR A 32 -11.85 10.87 13.98
C THR A 32 -10.92 10.05 13.10
N THR A 33 -10.57 10.59 11.94
CA THR A 33 -9.54 10.01 11.07
C THR A 33 -8.26 10.02 11.89
N THR A 34 -7.94 8.88 12.48
CA THR A 34 -6.65 8.70 13.15
C THR A 34 -5.60 8.77 12.05
N VAL A 35 -5.02 9.94 11.87
CA VAL A 35 -3.88 10.13 10.97
C VAL A 35 -2.77 9.22 11.49
N GLN A 36 -2.45 8.19 10.72
CA GLN A 36 -1.31 7.32 11.04
C GLN A 36 -0.06 8.18 10.91
N SER A 37 0.56 8.50 12.04
CA SER A 37 1.77 9.30 12.07
C SER A 37 2.96 8.42 11.72
N PHE A 38 3.50 8.61 10.53
CA PHE A 38 4.78 8.02 10.13
C PHE A 38 5.93 8.95 10.52
N THR A 39 7.08 8.38 10.85
CA THR A 39 8.28 9.17 11.13
C THR A 39 8.98 9.51 9.81
N ALA A 40 8.95 10.75 9.39
CA ALA A 40 9.68 11.18 8.21
C ALA A 40 11.20 11.02 8.37
N VAL A 41 11.86 10.65 7.29
CA VAL A 41 13.31 10.58 7.18
C VAL A 41 13.81 11.46 6.05
N GLU A 42 14.93 12.11 6.30
CA GLU A 42 15.56 13.00 5.33
C GLU A 42 16.75 12.28 4.64
N GLY A 43 17.02 12.65 3.40
CA GLY A 43 18.12 12.14 2.59
C GLY A 43 18.14 12.81 1.22
N ALA A 44 19.33 12.88 0.61
CA ALA A 44 19.52 13.52 -0.69
C ALA A 44 18.77 12.82 -1.82
N ASP A 45 18.62 11.50 -1.73
CA ASP A 45 17.96 10.63 -2.69
C ASP A 45 17.24 9.48 -1.97
N PHE A 46 16.65 8.60 -2.75
CA PHE A 46 15.89 7.46 -2.26
C PHE A 46 16.75 6.50 -1.41
N MET A 47 17.98 6.20 -1.83
CA MET A 47 18.87 5.30 -1.10
C MET A 47 19.34 5.92 0.21
N ALA A 48 19.72 7.20 0.21
CA ALA A 48 20.08 7.93 1.42
C ALA A 48 18.95 7.97 2.46
N LYS A 49 17.69 8.04 2.02
CA LYS A 49 16.53 7.95 2.93
C LYS A 49 16.34 6.54 3.49
N LEU A 50 16.59 5.49 2.70
CA LEU A 50 16.59 4.11 3.20
C LEU A 50 17.67 3.90 4.27
N ASP A 51 18.87 4.42 4.04
CA ASP A 51 19.98 4.35 5.00
C ASP A 51 19.65 5.12 6.29
N ALA A 52 19.07 6.32 6.18
CA ALA A 52 18.64 7.10 7.34
C ALA A 52 17.54 6.38 8.15
N ALA A 53 16.62 5.68 7.48
CA ALA A 53 15.61 4.85 8.16
C ALA A 53 16.28 3.70 8.93
N GLN A 54 17.25 3.03 8.32
CA GLN A 54 18.00 1.94 8.93
C GLN A 54 18.77 2.42 10.18
N GLU A 55 19.47 3.54 10.10
CA GLU A 55 20.21 4.10 11.24
C GLU A 55 19.28 4.40 12.42
N LYS A 56 18.12 5.00 12.16
CA LYS A 56 17.11 5.24 13.21
C LYS A 56 16.58 3.93 13.81
N ALA A 57 16.43 2.89 13.01
CA ALA A 57 15.93 1.58 13.46
C ALA A 57 16.98 0.80 14.25
N ARG A 58 18.26 0.86 13.86
CA ARG A 58 19.36 0.21 14.58
C ARG A 58 19.43 0.65 16.04
N ALA A 59 19.20 1.94 16.31
CA ALA A 59 19.18 2.46 17.66
C ALA A 59 18.09 1.83 18.54
N ARG A 60 17.02 1.32 17.95
CA ARG A 60 15.87 0.70 18.63
C ARG A 60 15.93 -0.82 18.67
N GLN A 61 16.74 -1.45 17.85
CA GLN A 61 16.89 -2.91 17.70
C GLN A 61 15.53 -3.65 17.48
N THR A 62 14.57 -2.99 16.83
CA THR A 62 13.26 -3.56 16.51
C THR A 62 13.04 -3.56 15.01
N PRO A 63 12.34 -4.58 14.45
CA PRO A 63 11.92 -4.54 13.06
C PRO A 63 11.18 -3.24 12.74
N TYR A 64 11.28 -2.79 11.50
CA TYR A 64 10.70 -1.52 11.09
C TYR A 64 10.19 -1.58 9.65
N TRP A 65 9.21 -0.73 9.37
CA TRP A 65 8.77 -0.48 8.03
C TRP A 65 9.47 0.75 7.45
N SER A 66 10.00 0.62 6.24
CA SER A 66 10.27 1.78 5.38
C SER A 66 9.18 1.85 4.32
N ALA A 67 8.61 3.04 4.10
CA ALA A 67 7.48 3.20 3.21
C ALA A 67 7.60 4.45 2.33
N TYR A 68 7.15 4.34 1.08
CA TYR A 68 7.19 5.43 0.11
C TYR A 68 6.05 5.35 -0.90
N THR A 69 5.62 6.50 -1.41
CA THR A 69 4.68 6.61 -2.53
C THR A 69 5.40 6.67 -3.87
N PHE A 70 4.66 6.36 -4.93
CA PHE A 70 5.13 6.37 -6.31
C PHE A 70 4.01 6.86 -7.25
N ASP A 71 4.29 7.05 -8.54
CA ASP A 71 3.27 7.37 -9.52
C ASP A 71 2.49 6.12 -9.87
N VAL A 72 1.22 6.10 -9.48
CA VAL A 72 0.32 4.95 -9.68
C VAL A 72 -0.34 5.02 -11.04
N ARG A 73 -0.27 3.93 -11.80
CA ARG A 73 -0.91 3.82 -13.11
C ARG A 73 -2.45 3.94 -12.98
N PRO A 74 -3.13 4.49 -14.00
CA PRO A 74 -4.58 4.55 -14.04
C PRO A 74 -5.23 3.17 -14.17
N GLY A 75 -6.52 3.07 -13.81
CA GLY A 75 -7.33 1.87 -14.00
C GLY A 75 -7.05 0.72 -13.02
N VAL A 76 -6.28 0.98 -11.95
CA VAL A 76 -5.99 0.00 -10.90
C VAL A 76 -6.46 0.49 -9.55
N ALA A 77 -7.09 -0.38 -8.78
CA ALA A 77 -7.44 -0.10 -7.39
C ALA A 77 -6.85 -1.16 -6.46
N VAL A 78 -6.39 -0.70 -5.31
CA VAL A 78 -5.86 -1.57 -4.24
C VAL A 78 -6.76 -1.43 -3.02
N ASP A 79 -7.23 -2.56 -2.51
CA ASP A 79 -8.18 -2.63 -1.39
C ASP A 79 -9.36 -1.64 -1.55
N PRO A 80 -10.08 -1.67 -2.69
CA PRO A 80 -11.18 -0.73 -2.92
C PRO A 80 -12.34 -0.98 -1.97
N THR A 81 -13.09 0.09 -1.66
CA THR A 81 -14.34 0.00 -0.88
C THR A 81 -15.56 -0.33 -1.73
N ILE A 82 -15.37 -0.87 -2.92
CA ILE A 82 -16.43 -1.05 -3.92
C ILE A 82 -17.09 -2.40 -3.73
N ARG A 83 -18.43 -2.42 -3.83
CA ARG A 83 -19.22 -3.65 -3.68
C ARG A 83 -19.55 -4.34 -5.01
N GLU A 84 -19.67 -3.57 -6.09
CA GLU A 84 -20.04 -4.07 -7.42
C GLU A 84 -19.04 -3.56 -8.45
N PHE A 85 -18.42 -4.48 -9.18
CA PHE A 85 -17.43 -4.15 -10.20
C PHE A 85 -17.39 -5.19 -11.33
N HIS A 86 -16.88 -4.76 -12.48
CA HIS A 86 -16.58 -5.58 -13.65
C HIS A 86 -15.09 -5.54 -13.93
N GLY A 87 -14.42 -6.70 -13.91
CA GLY A 87 -12.99 -6.80 -14.15
C GLY A 87 -12.34 -7.97 -13.44
N SER A 88 -11.02 -7.95 -13.35
CA SER A 88 -10.24 -8.97 -12.65
C SER A 88 -9.89 -8.53 -11.23
N MET A 89 -9.92 -9.48 -10.31
CA MET A 89 -9.52 -9.29 -8.93
C MET A 89 -8.50 -10.36 -8.57
N ASN A 90 -7.37 -9.95 -8.01
CA ASN A 90 -6.35 -10.84 -7.51
C ASN A 90 -5.92 -10.46 -6.10
N THR A 91 -5.60 -11.48 -5.31
CA THR A 91 -5.13 -11.31 -3.93
C THR A 91 -3.64 -11.63 -3.86
N PHE A 92 -2.88 -10.68 -3.33
CA PHE A 92 -1.45 -10.80 -3.08
C PHE A 92 -1.20 -10.63 -1.58
N GLY A 93 -1.18 -11.74 -0.81
CA GLY A 93 -1.16 -11.73 0.66
C GLY A 93 -2.36 -10.99 1.23
N ASP A 94 -2.12 -9.91 1.97
CA ASP A 94 -3.17 -9.08 2.59
C ASP A 94 -3.71 -7.98 1.66
N THR A 95 -3.21 -7.91 0.42
CA THR A 95 -3.56 -6.86 -0.53
C THR A 95 -4.44 -7.42 -1.63
N VAL A 96 -5.59 -6.80 -1.87
CA VAL A 96 -6.47 -7.11 -2.99
C VAL A 96 -6.27 -6.06 -4.08
N VAL A 97 -5.89 -6.52 -5.27
CA VAL A 97 -5.72 -5.65 -6.44
C VAL A 97 -6.85 -5.90 -7.42
N PHE A 98 -7.46 -4.83 -7.86
CA PHE A 98 -8.56 -4.80 -8.79
C PHE A 98 -8.17 -4.03 -10.05
N VAL A 99 -8.46 -4.61 -11.21
CA VAL A 99 -8.31 -3.95 -12.52
C VAL A 99 -9.64 -4.02 -13.26
N GLY A 100 -10.27 -2.86 -13.49
CA GLY A 100 -11.57 -2.82 -14.15
C GLY A 100 -12.37 -1.56 -13.86
N THR A 101 -13.70 -1.70 -13.96
CA THR A 101 -14.65 -0.60 -13.81
C THR A 101 -15.70 -0.92 -12.75
N THR A 102 -16.32 0.11 -12.21
CA THR A 102 -17.54 -0.02 -11.41
C THR A 102 -18.72 -0.48 -12.29
N ALA A 103 -19.82 -0.87 -11.67
CA ALA A 103 -21.04 -1.27 -12.39
C ALA A 103 -21.58 -0.16 -13.32
N ASP A 104 -21.33 1.12 -13.01
CA ASP A 104 -21.69 2.28 -13.83
C ASP A 104 -20.62 2.66 -14.87
N GLY A 105 -19.62 1.80 -15.08
CA GLY A 105 -18.59 1.95 -16.12
C GLY A 105 -17.46 2.91 -15.81
N ARG A 106 -17.37 3.45 -14.59
CA ARG A 106 -16.26 4.32 -14.19
C ARG A 106 -15.02 3.50 -13.86
N SER A 107 -13.85 4.01 -14.25
CA SER A 107 -12.58 3.42 -13.82
C SER A 107 -12.44 3.50 -12.30
N VAL A 108 -12.03 2.38 -11.70
CA VAL A 108 -11.74 2.34 -10.27
C VAL A 108 -10.27 2.59 -10.08
N GLU A 109 -9.93 3.64 -9.34
CA GLU A 109 -8.54 4.03 -9.16
C GLU A 109 -8.22 4.29 -7.70
N THR A 110 -7.08 3.81 -7.26
CA THR A 110 -6.47 4.18 -5.99
C THR A 110 -5.18 4.95 -6.28
N ARG A 111 -5.17 6.24 -5.98
CA ARG A 111 -4.00 7.11 -6.22
C ARG A 111 -3.02 7.14 -5.05
N ASN A 112 -3.50 6.89 -3.84
CA ASN A 112 -2.72 6.95 -2.62
C ASN A 112 -2.16 5.58 -2.24
N LEU A 113 -1.28 5.04 -3.07
CA LEU A 113 -0.56 3.80 -2.80
C LEU A 113 0.84 4.06 -2.28
N ALA A 114 1.28 3.19 -1.38
CA ALA A 114 2.66 3.15 -0.93
C ALA A 114 3.19 1.73 -0.88
N VAL A 115 4.46 1.58 -1.24
CA VAL A 115 5.24 0.37 -0.99
C VAL A 115 5.72 0.39 0.44
N PHE A 116 5.53 -0.71 1.16
CA PHE A 116 5.97 -0.93 2.53
C PHE A 116 6.95 -2.09 2.56
N LEU A 117 8.10 -1.90 3.18
CA LEU A 117 9.17 -2.87 3.30
C LEU A 117 9.47 -3.10 4.78
N LEU A 118 9.08 -4.27 5.31
CA LEU A 118 9.48 -4.66 6.66
C LEU A 118 10.91 -5.15 6.63
N ARG A 119 11.74 -4.59 7.50
CA ARG A 119 13.16 -4.87 7.55
C ARG A 119 13.61 -5.32 8.93
N ASP A 120 14.59 -6.20 8.92
CA ASP A 120 15.36 -6.53 10.11
C ASP A 120 16.38 -5.41 10.42
N PRO A 121 16.44 -4.89 11.65
CA PRO A 121 17.29 -3.75 11.98
C PRO A 121 18.79 -4.07 11.94
N SER A 122 19.18 -5.34 12.13
CA SER A 122 20.59 -5.76 12.19
C SER A 122 21.15 -6.07 10.81
N SER A 123 20.42 -6.83 10.01
CA SER A 123 20.85 -7.30 8.69
C SER A 123 20.36 -6.41 7.54
N ASN A 124 19.41 -5.52 7.79
CA ASN A 124 18.70 -4.73 6.78
C ASN A 124 17.95 -5.57 5.72
N GLN A 125 17.81 -6.87 5.95
CA GLN A 125 17.07 -7.73 5.05
C GLN A 125 15.59 -7.39 5.04
N ILE A 126 14.99 -7.40 3.86
CA ILE A 126 13.54 -7.27 3.70
C ILE A 126 12.92 -8.62 4.03
N THR A 127 12.08 -8.66 5.05
CA THR A 127 11.37 -9.86 5.52
C THR A 127 9.93 -9.92 5.02
N ARG A 128 9.35 -8.77 4.69
CA ARG A 128 8.00 -8.64 4.14
C ARG A 128 7.91 -7.40 3.25
N MET A 129 7.12 -7.50 2.20
CA MET A 129 6.83 -6.40 1.30
C MET A 129 5.33 -6.36 1.01
N GLU A 130 4.75 -5.17 1.05
CA GLU A 130 3.33 -4.95 0.76
C GLU A 130 3.13 -3.66 -0.02
N VAL A 131 2.00 -3.57 -0.73
CA VAL A 131 1.51 -2.33 -1.31
C VAL A 131 0.19 -2.00 -0.62
N TYR A 132 0.13 -0.87 0.07
CA TYR A 132 -1.05 -0.48 0.81
C TYR A 132 -1.70 0.78 0.27
N ASN A 133 -3.02 0.76 0.28
CA ASN A 133 -3.83 1.95 0.11
C ASN A 133 -3.81 2.77 1.41
N LEU A 134 -3.23 3.97 1.34
CA LEU A 134 -3.06 4.85 2.51
C LEU A 134 -4.38 5.43 3.04
N GLU A 135 -5.46 5.32 2.28
CA GLU A 135 -6.81 5.71 2.73
C GLU A 135 -7.44 4.65 3.65
N ARG A 136 -6.80 3.48 3.78
CA ARG A 136 -7.27 2.39 4.63
C ARG A 136 -6.49 2.35 5.93
N LYS A 137 -7.21 2.35 7.04
CA LYS A 137 -6.58 2.15 8.36
C LYS A 137 -5.95 0.76 8.43
N ARG A 138 -4.69 0.70 8.83
CA ARG A 138 -3.95 -0.56 9.02
C ARG A 138 -3.13 -0.55 10.29
N GLU A 139 -2.87 -1.73 10.82
CA GLU A 139 -1.92 -1.96 11.90
C GLU A 139 -0.61 -2.48 11.28
N TYR A 140 0.51 -1.85 11.65
CA TYR A 140 1.84 -2.21 11.15
C TYR A 140 2.57 -3.15 12.12
N SER A 141 1.84 -4.06 12.76
CA SER A 141 2.35 -5.03 13.76
C SER A 141 3.05 -4.35 14.95
N GLY A 142 2.68 -3.10 15.26
CA GLY A 142 3.31 -2.31 16.32
C GLY A 142 4.72 -1.80 15.98
N TYR A 143 5.24 -2.07 14.78
CA TYR A 143 6.55 -1.61 14.37
C TYR A 143 6.52 -0.16 13.88
N PRO A 144 7.60 0.61 14.10
CA PRO A 144 7.70 1.97 13.59
C PRO A 144 7.70 1.98 12.06
N VAL A 145 7.06 3.01 11.48
CA VAL A 145 7.07 3.27 10.04
C VAL A 145 7.91 4.50 9.77
N TYR A 146 9.00 4.34 9.01
CA TYR A 146 9.83 5.42 8.50
C TYR A 146 9.37 5.80 7.10
N TRP A 147 8.98 7.06 6.97
CA TRP A 147 8.40 7.60 5.75
C TRP A 147 9.45 8.26 4.88
N LEU A 148 9.66 7.70 3.67
CA LEU A 148 10.67 8.18 2.72
C LEU A 148 10.12 9.27 1.79
N GLY A 149 8.81 9.57 1.88
CA GLY A 149 8.15 10.49 0.97
C GLY A 149 7.82 9.83 -0.37
N ARG A 150 7.87 10.60 -1.45
CA ARG A 150 7.66 10.11 -2.81
C ARG A 150 8.99 9.74 -3.45
N ALA A 151 9.12 8.53 -3.95
CA ALA A 151 10.22 8.12 -4.80
C ALA A 151 9.93 8.55 -6.25
N ASN A 152 10.96 8.91 -7.02
CA ASN A 152 10.79 8.99 -8.45
C ASN A 152 10.69 7.58 -9.05
N ASN A 153 10.03 7.46 -10.20
CA ASN A 153 9.77 6.15 -10.81
C ASN A 153 11.07 5.41 -11.17
N GLU A 154 12.12 6.10 -11.56
CA GLU A 154 13.38 5.46 -11.93
C GLU A 154 14.04 4.79 -10.72
N GLU A 155 14.18 5.50 -9.61
CA GLU A 155 14.77 4.96 -8.38
C GLU A 155 13.92 3.79 -7.84
N SER A 156 12.60 3.98 -7.78
CA SER A 156 11.68 2.94 -7.31
C SER A 156 11.74 1.69 -8.17
N LEU A 157 11.62 1.83 -9.49
CA LEU A 157 11.64 0.69 -10.42
C LEU A 157 12.97 -0.05 -10.41
N ASN A 158 14.11 0.67 -10.37
CA ASN A 158 15.42 0.03 -10.28
C ASN A 158 15.58 -0.74 -8.97
N TYR A 159 15.12 -0.18 -7.88
CA TYR A 159 15.15 -0.82 -6.57
C TYR A 159 14.27 -2.07 -6.52
N LEU A 160 13.02 -1.99 -6.99
CA LEU A 160 12.08 -3.11 -7.05
C LEU A 160 12.58 -4.23 -7.97
N ARG A 161 13.20 -3.87 -9.11
CA ARG A 161 13.82 -4.83 -10.02
C ARG A 161 14.93 -5.61 -9.33
N ALA A 162 15.78 -4.93 -8.55
CA ALA A 162 16.83 -5.59 -7.79
C ALA A 162 16.26 -6.57 -6.75
N ILE A 163 15.17 -6.20 -6.05
CA ILE A 163 14.48 -7.11 -5.13
C ILE A 163 13.94 -8.33 -5.87
N ALA A 164 13.24 -8.15 -6.99
CA ALA A 164 12.69 -9.24 -7.78
C ALA A 164 13.75 -10.22 -8.26
N ALA A 165 14.93 -9.71 -8.64
CA ALA A 165 16.03 -10.53 -9.18
C ALA A 165 16.85 -11.25 -8.10
N ALA A 166 17.04 -10.65 -6.93
CA ALA A 166 18.02 -11.12 -5.92
C ALA A 166 17.40 -11.99 -4.83
N THR A 167 16.08 -12.04 -4.72
CA THR A 167 15.43 -12.66 -3.57
C THR A 167 15.06 -14.12 -3.85
N PRO A 168 15.55 -15.08 -3.06
CA PRO A 168 15.14 -16.48 -3.17
C PRO A 168 13.72 -16.72 -2.63
N LEU A 169 13.12 -15.73 -1.95
CA LEU A 169 11.77 -15.82 -1.38
C LEU A 169 10.74 -15.44 -2.44
N ASP A 170 10.03 -16.42 -2.97
CA ASP A 170 9.01 -16.24 -4.01
C ASP A 170 8.01 -15.13 -3.72
N MET A 171 7.58 -15.01 -2.44
CA MET A 171 6.62 -13.99 -2.04
C MET A 171 7.14 -12.56 -2.17
N LEU A 172 8.40 -12.29 -1.81
CA LEU A 172 8.98 -10.95 -1.95
C LEU A 172 9.16 -10.58 -3.42
N SER A 173 9.64 -11.53 -4.22
CA SER A 173 9.81 -11.33 -5.66
C SER A 173 8.48 -11.05 -6.35
N GLU A 174 7.44 -11.79 -6.00
CA GLU A 174 6.07 -11.60 -6.52
C GLU A 174 5.52 -10.21 -6.16
N ARG A 175 5.75 -9.76 -4.91
CA ARG A 175 5.37 -8.42 -4.46
C ARG A 175 6.14 -7.32 -5.19
N ALA A 176 7.41 -7.55 -5.46
CA ALA A 176 8.22 -6.60 -6.23
C ALA A 176 7.70 -6.48 -7.67
N VAL A 177 7.34 -7.59 -8.33
CA VAL A 177 6.72 -7.59 -9.66
C VAL A 177 5.37 -6.88 -9.65
N LEU A 178 4.52 -7.16 -8.66
CA LEU A 178 3.26 -6.42 -8.46
C LEU A 178 3.53 -4.91 -8.33
N SER A 179 4.45 -4.52 -7.46
CA SER A 179 4.76 -3.11 -7.23
C SER A 179 5.25 -2.42 -8.50
N ILE A 180 6.11 -3.10 -9.30
CA ILE A 180 6.54 -2.62 -10.62
C ILE A 180 5.34 -2.40 -11.53
N ALA A 181 4.43 -3.38 -11.62
CA ALA A 181 3.26 -3.32 -12.49
C ALA A 181 2.28 -2.18 -12.15
N LEU A 182 2.29 -1.73 -10.90
CA LEU A 182 1.44 -0.62 -10.43
C LEU A 182 2.00 0.76 -10.75
N HIS A 183 3.25 0.88 -11.21
CA HIS A 183 3.83 2.18 -11.59
C HIS A 183 3.25 2.70 -12.90
N ASP A 184 2.99 4.01 -12.94
CA ASP A 184 2.67 4.74 -14.17
C ASP A 184 3.96 5.16 -14.87
N ASP A 185 4.55 4.22 -15.60
CA ASP A 185 5.84 4.42 -16.28
C ASP A 185 5.95 3.53 -17.52
N ALA A 186 6.41 4.11 -18.62
CA ALA A 186 6.53 3.42 -19.91
C ALA A 186 7.52 2.23 -19.88
N ARG A 187 8.45 2.19 -18.92
CA ARG A 187 9.44 1.11 -18.77
C ARG A 187 8.85 -0.17 -18.20
N VAL A 188 7.68 -0.10 -17.55
CA VAL A 188 7.07 -1.24 -16.84
C VAL A 188 6.84 -2.42 -17.75
N SER A 189 6.26 -2.20 -18.93
CA SER A 189 5.98 -3.27 -19.90
C SER A 189 7.27 -3.99 -20.32
N GLY A 190 8.34 -3.26 -20.67
CA GLY A 190 9.63 -3.82 -21.00
C GLY A 190 10.30 -4.60 -19.84
N MET A 191 10.15 -4.12 -18.59
CA MET A 191 10.67 -4.80 -17.41
C MET A 191 9.95 -6.13 -17.15
N LEU A 192 8.61 -6.13 -17.23
CA LEU A 192 7.82 -7.35 -17.07
C LEU A 192 8.14 -8.38 -18.16
N LYS A 193 8.24 -7.95 -19.41
CA LYS A 193 8.66 -8.80 -20.52
C LYS A 193 10.03 -9.41 -20.27
N ASN A 194 10.99 -8.62 -19.82
CA ASN A 194 12.32 -9.13 -19.48
C ASN A 194 12.27 -10.21 -18.39
N PHE A 195 11.43 -10.06 -17.35
CA PHE A 195 11.25 -11.11 -16.36
C PHE A 195 10.65 -12.39 -16.94
N VAL A 196 9.71 -12.30 -17.86
CA VAL A 196 9.17 -13.49 -18.55
C VAL A 196 10.25 -14.22 -19.33
N GLU A 197 11.12 -13.50 -20.03
CA GLU A 197 12.14 -14.05 -20.90
C GLU A 197 13.35 -14.61 -20.13
N THR A 198 13.75 -13.96 -19.03
CA THR A 198 15.05 -14.20 -18.40
C THR A 198 15.02 -14.77 -16.99
N SER A 199 13.89 -14.65 -16.27
CA SER A 199 13.85 -15.12 -14.89
C SER A 199 13.91 -16.65 -14.80
N PRO A 200 14.80 -17.22 -13.97
CA PRO A 200 14.79 -18.65 -13.69
C PRO A 200 13.61 -19.07 -12.80
N ASN A 201 12.96 -18.11 -12.15
CA ASN A 201 11.83 -18.35 -11.24
C ASN A 201 10.52 -18.35 -12.01
N GLN A 202 9.89 -19.54 -12.12
CA GLN A 202 8.64 -19.74 -12.82
C GLN A 202 7.50 -18.85 -12.27
N ARG A 203 7.50 -18.58 -10.96
CA ARG A 203 6.48 -17.74 -10.32
C ARG A 203 6.62 -16.28 -10.73
N ILE A 204 7.84 -15.76 -10.82
CA ILE A 204 8.10 -14.42 -11.36
C ILE A 204 7.64 -14.35 -12.80
N ARG A 205 7.96 -15.36 -13.63
CA ARG A 205 7.57 -15.42 -15.03
C ARG A 205 6.04 -15.37 -15.17
N SER A 206 5.30 -16.24 -14.46
CA SER A 206 3.82 -16.28 -14.55
C SER A 206 3.17 -15.02 -14.02
N THR A 207 3.64 -14.47 -12.90
CA THR A 207 3.15 -13.17 -12.38
C THR A 207 3.40 -12.03 -13.37
N SER A 208 4.56 -12.04 -14.05
CA SER A 208 4.88 -11.03 -15.06
C SER A 208 4.03 -11.17 -16.32
N VAL A 209 3.68 -12.39 -16.77
CA VAL A 209 2.72 -12.61 -17.87
C VAL A 209 1.36 -12.05 -17.51
N TYR A 210 0.84 -12.38 -16.33
CA TYR A 210 -0.42 -11.85 -15.84
C TYR A 210 -0.42 -10.31 -15.90
N TRP A 211 0.60 -9.67 -15.34
CA TRP A 211 0.67 -8.21 -15.31
C TRP A 211 0.88 -7.59 -16.67
N LEU A 212 1.61 -8.22 -17.59
CA LEU A 212 1.69 -7.78 -18.99
C LEU A 212 0.31 -7.72 -19.64
N GLY A 213 -0.54 -8.72 -19.37
CA GLY A 213 -1.92 -8.72 -19.83
C GLY A 213 -2.75 -7.54 -19.29
N GLN A 214 -2.49 -7.12 -18.05
CA GLN A 214 -3.18 -5.99 -17.42
C GLN A 214 -2.59 -4.62 -17.82
N VAL A 215 -1.28 -4.53 -17.98
CA VAL A 215 -0.58 -3.30 -18.40
C VAL A 215 -0.90 -2.96 -19.85
N GLY A 216 -1.04 -3.97 -20.70
CA GLY A 216 -1.26 -3.82 -22.13
C GLY A 216 0.03 -3.50 -22.89
N GLY A 217 -0.09 -3.35 -24.21
CA GLY A 217 1.04 -2.95 -25.07
C GLY A 217 1.84 -4.12 -25.66
N GLU A 218 1.77 -5.33 -25.09
CA GLU A 218 2.60 -6.48 -25.49
C GLU A 218 1.79 -7.68 -26.06
N GLN A 219 0.67 -7.40 -26.73
CA GLN A 219 -0.25 -8.43 -27.21
C GLN A 219 0.41 -9.43 -28.17
N ALA A 220 1.32 -8.95 -29.05
CA ALA A 220 2.04 -9.80 -29.98
C ALA A 220 2.98 -10.78 -29.24
N PHE A 221 3.65 -10.29 -28.19
CA PHE A 221 4.52 -11.12 -27.34
C PHE A 221 3.70 -12.16 -26.58
N LEU A 222 2.61 -11.76 -25.93
CA LEU A 222 1.71 -12.69 -25.21
C LEU A 222 1.13 -13.75 -26.15
N ALA A 223 0.71 -13.36 -27.35
CA ALA A 223 0.24 -14.31 -28.37
C ALA A 223 1.36 -15.29 -28.81
N SER A 224 2.62 -14.85 -28.85
CA SER A 224 3.74 -15.74 -29.16
C SER A 224 4.01 -16.76 -28.06
N LEU A 225 3.88 -16.36 -26.77
CA LEU A 225 4.02 -17.26 -25.63
C LEU A 225 2.95 -18.38 -25.67
N VAL A 226 1.70 -18.03 -25.91
CA VAL A 226 0.60 -19.02 -26.01
C VAL A 226 0.85 -20.06 -27.11
N ARG A 227 1.44 -19.64 -28.24
CA ARG A 227 1.73 -20.52 -29.38
C ARG A 227 2.99 -21.35 -29.23
N ASN A 228 3.87 -20.98 -28.29
CA ASN A 228 5.11 -21.65 -28.09
C ASN A 228 4.91 -22.97 -27.32
N GLU A 229 4.82 -24.10 -28.04
CA GLU A 229 4.61 -25.42 -27.45
C GLU A 229 5.77 -25.87 -26.53
N SER A 230 6.97 -25.30 -26.70
CA SER A 230 8.12 -25.56 -25.82
C SER A 230 8.10 -24.78 -24.49
N GLU A 231 7.19 -23.79 -24.38
CA GLU A 231 7.05 -23.01 -23.16
C GLU A 231 6.28 -23.80 -22.08
N ASP A 232 6.60 -23.55 -20.83
CA ASP A 232 5.92 -24.17 -19.68
C ASP A 232 4.41 -23.88 -19.72
N ASN A 233 3.60 -24.92 -19.45
CA ASN A 233 2.14 -24.80 -19.48
C ASN A 233 1.60 -23.74 -18.52
N LYS A 234 2.20 -23.57 -17.34
CA LYS A 234 1.76 -22.54 -16.39
C LYS A 234 2.01 -21.13 -16.93
N ILE A 235 3.12 -20.93 -17.67
CA ILE A 235 3.42 -19.65 -18.30
C ILE A 235 2.44 -19.37 -19.43
N ARG A 236 2.12 -20.39 -20.25
CA ARG A 236 1.17 -20.25 -21.39
C ARG A 236 -0.25 -19.95 -20.95
N HIS A 237 -0.63 -20.33 -19.75
CA HIS A 237 -1.99 -20.15 -19.19
C HIS A 237 -2.06 -19.07 -18.09
N SER A 238 -0.98 -18.32 -17.86
CA SER A 238 -0.96 -17.15 -16.97
C SER A 238 -1.49 -15.92 -17.67
#